data_ea0e57b5148729a3df47ff41cb5dc212
#
_entry.id   ea0e57b5148729a3df47ff41cb5dc212
#
_cell.length_a   1.000
_cell.length_b   1.000
_cell.length_c   1.000
_cell.angle_alpha   90.00
_cell.angle_beta   90.00
_cell.angle_gamma   90.00
#
_symmetry.space_group_name_H-M   'P 1'
#
loop_
_entity.id
_entity.type
_entity.pdbx_description
1 polymer ?
#
loop_
_entity_poly.entity_id
_entity_poly.type
_entity_poly.pdbx_seq_one_letter_code
_entity_poly.pdbx_strand_id
1 'polypeptide(L)'
;MLSKHLDSSVPRHDYEEAAQLALKHLERSLAGLPDVRVFNGLRLVQGQHVFTLDHLILHRHGFIVIENVAMMLELAVNARGEWLHTYCDAPLRIPSPVLQVERKLKRLHSFLEPHASVLRRENGQQFYFYPLTFHKLIVLADDVRLQVPRGMTFPDLVKANQLPRKVQTLAAESRRKAKATLGYKAKGLELSETELYKISAFLRSKHEPQ
;
A
#
# COMPACT_ATOMS: atom_id res chain seq x y z
N MET A 1 -11.13 22.23 -3.30
CA MET A 1 -10.21 22.77 -2.28
C MET A 1 -10.60 22.20 -0.93
N LEU A 2 -10.08 21.03 -0.55
CA LEU A 2 -10.22 20.47 0.78
C LEU A 2 -8.79 20.34 1.31
N SER A 3 -8.35 21.43 1.92
CA SER A 3 -7.10 21.55 2.65
C SER A 3 -7.03 20.48 3.73
N LYS A 4 -5.88 19.81 3.82
CA LYS A 4 -5.48 19.00 4.94
C LYS A 4 -5.42 19.88 6.20
N HIS A 5 -6.50 20.01 6.94
CA HIS A 5 -6.43 20.32 8.36
C HIS A 5 -6.15 19.01 9.10
N LEU A 6 -4.91 18.58 9.08
CA LEU A 6 -4.34 17.81 10.17
C LEU A 6 -4.22 18.82 11.31
N ASP A 7 -4.98 18.58 12.36
CA ASP A 7 -4.87 19.31 13.61
C ASP A 7 -3.41 19.31 14.07
N SER A 8 -2.84 20.49 14.25
CA SER A 8 -1.43 20.71 14.59
C SER A 8 -1.05 20.29 16.02
N SER A 9 -1.94 19.60 16.72
CA SER A 9 -1.77 19.20 18.13
C SER A 9 -1.13 17.82 18.31
N VAL A 10 -0.95 17.03 17.26
CA VAL A 10 -0.30 15.71 17.37
C VAL A 10 1.17 15.83 16.98
N PRO A 11 2.11 15.39 17.83
CA PRO A 11 3.53 15.47 17.52
C PRO A 11 3.86 14.69 16.26
N ARG A 12 4.45 15.34 15.26
CA ARG A 12 4.93 14.70 14.01
C ARG A 12 5.91 13.56 14.28
N HIS A 13 6.55 13.57 15.45
CA HIS A 13 7.55 12.60 15.86
C HIS A 13 7.02 11.16 15.91
N ASP A 14 5.81 10.97 16.45
CA ASP A 14 5.25 9.62 16.65
C ASP A 14 4.81 8.96 15.33
N TYR A 15 4.44 9.77 14.34
CA TYR A 15 4.15 9.30 12.97
C TYR A 15 5.39 8.74 12.28
N GLU A 16 6.49 9.46 12.41
CA GLU A 16 7.74 9.05 11.79
C GLU A 16 8.29 7.77 12.41
N GLU A 17 8.16 7.57 13.73
CA GLU A 17 8.63 6.36 14.41
C GLU A 17 7.88 5.10 13.98
N ALA A 18 6.55 5.13 13.94
CA ALA A 18 5.75 3.97 13.53
C ALA A 18 5.96 3.61 12.05
N ALA A 19 6.05 4.62 11.18
CA ALA A 19 6.39 4.44 9.78
C ALA A 19 7.81 3.87 9.61
N GLN A 20 8.78 4.36 10.38
CA GLN A 20 10.15 3.85 10.36
C GLN A 20 10.24 2.43 10.90
N LEU A 21 9.47 2.06 11.92
CA LEU A 21 9.44 0.70 12.45
C LEU A 21 8.88 -0.28 11.43
N ALA A 22 7.75 0.06 10.80
CA ALA A 22 7.17 -0.74 9.71
C ALA A 22 8.16 -0.90 8.55
N LEU A 23 8.86 0.19 8.19
CA LEU A 23 9.89 0.18 7.17
C LEU A 23 11.06 -0.75 7.55
N LYS A 24 11.59 -0.67 8.77
CA LYS A 24 12.68 -1.54 9.24
C LYS A 24 12.29 -3.02 9.18
N HIS A 25 11.05 -3.35 9.53
CA HIS A 25 10.53 -4.71 9.42
C HIS A 25 10.42 -5.16 7.97
N LEU A 26 9.93 -4.30 7.07
CA LEU A 26 9.88 -4.58 5.63
C LEU A 26 11.27 -4.77 5.03
N GLU A 27 12.18 -3.86 5.26
CA GLU A 27 13.54 -3.92 4.71
C GLU A 27 14.27 -5.18 5.15
N ARG A 28 14.22 -5.51 6.44
CA ARG A 28 14.84 -6.74 6.96
C ARG A 28 14.27 -8.02 6.35
N SER A 29 12.96 -8.04 6.11
CA SER A 29 12.26 -9.26 5.68
C SER A 29 12.25 -9.45 4.18
N LEU A 30 12.39 -8.36 3.43
CA LEU A 30 12.40 -8.37 1.97
C LEU A 30 13.81 -8.15 1.42
N ALA A 31 14.80 -7.88 2.29
CA ALA A 31 16.18 -7.76 1.90
C ALA A 31 16.66 -9.04 1.22
N GLY A 32 17.19 -8.89 0.00
CA GLY A 32 17.71 -10.01 -0.77
C GLY A 32 16.70 -10.80 -1.60
N LEU A 33 15.41 -10.41 -1.61
CA LEU A 33 14.47 -10.97 -2.57
C LEU A 33 14.65 -10.29 -3.94
N PRO A 34 15.17 -10.97 -4.96
CA PRO A 34 15.56 -10.34 -6.24
C PRO A 34 14.36 -9.74 -6.98
N ASP A 35 13.19 -10.29 -6.76
CA ASP A 35 11.95 -9.96 -7.46
C ASP A 35 11.05 -8.97 -6.73
N VAL A 36 11.57 -8.32 -5.68
CA VAL A 36 10.81 -7.36 -4.86
C VAL A 36 11.48 -5.99 -4.87
N ARG A 37 10.68 -4.95 -5.03
CA ARG A 37 11.12 -3.55 -4.93
C ARG A 37 10.21 -2.83 -3.93
N VAL A 38 10.83 -2.09 -3.02
CA VAL A 38 10.12 -1.29 -2.00
C VAL A 38 10.32 0.19 -2.31
N PHE A 39 9.24 0.95 -2.24
CA PHE A 39 9.23 2.40 -2.37
C PHE A 39 8.61 2.98 -1.10
N ASN A 40 9.25 3.98 -0.53
CA ASN A 40 8.81 4.64 0.69
C ASN A 40 8.49 6.09 0.38
N GLY A 41 7.38 6.60 0.91
CA GLY A 41 6.97 7.97 0.73
C GLY A 41 6.79 8.38 -0.74
N LEU A 42 6.36 7.45 -1.59
CA LEU A 42 6.26 7.69 -3.04
C LEU A 42 5.15 8.69 -3.33
N ARG A 43 5.52 9.92 -3.69
CA ARG A 43 4.60 10.99 -4.06
C ARG A 43 4.50 11.07 -5.58
N LEU A 44 3.30 10.90 -6.10
CA LEU A 44 3.02 10.87 -7.54
C LEU A 44 2.01 11.97 -7.91
N VAL A 45 2.19 12.52 -9.11
CA VAL A 45 1.32 13.56 -9.67
C VAL A 45 0.66 13.03 -10.93
N GLN A 46 -0.68 13.13 -11.00
CA GLN A 46 -1.47 12.77 -12.17
C GLN A 46 -2.41 13.93 -12.51
N GLY A 47 -2.06 14.72 -13.51
CA GLY A 47 -2.77 15.97 -13.83
C GLY A 47 -2.70 16.94 -12.64
N GLN A 48 -3.86 17.34 -12.12
CA GLN A 48 -3.94 18.22 -10.94
C GLN A 48 -4.00 17.44 -9.61
N HIS A 49 -3.94 16.12 -9.64
CA HIS A 49 -4.08 15.29 -8.45
C HIS A 49 -2.72 14.80 -7.97
N VAL A 50 -2.46 15.04 -6.71
CA VAL A 50 -1.28 14.52 -5.99
C VAL A 50 -1.73 13.45 -5.02
N PHE A 51 -0.99 12.34 -4.98
CA PHE A 51 -1.19 11.31 -3.96
C PHE A 51 0.14 10.73 -3.50
N THR A 52 0.20 10.39 -2.24
CA THR A 52 1.39 9.80 -1.62
C THR A 52 1.05 8.40 -1.15
N LEU A 53 1.93 7.47 -1.45
CA LEU A 53 1.91 6.10 -0.93
C LEU A 53 2.95 6.02 0.18
N ASP A 54 2.55 5.64 1.38
CA ASP A 54 3.48 5.52 2.50
C ASP A 54 4.52 4.45 2.19
N HIS A 55 4.05 3.25 1.79
CA HIS A 55 4.91 2.24 1.19
C HIS A 55 4.21 1.59 0.01
N LEU A 56 5.01 1.25 -1.00
CA LEU A 56 4.59 0.46 -2.14
C LEU A 56 5.57 -0.69 -2.33
N ILE A 57 5.04 -1.90 -2.38
CA ILE A 57 5.81 -3.09 -2.75
C ILE A 57 5.42 -3.48 -4.17
N LEU A 58 6.39 -3.52 -5.05
CA LEU A 58 6.29 -4.10 -6.38
C LEU A 58 6.94 -5.48 -6.34
N HIS A 59 6.21 -6.50 -6.75
CA HIS A 59 6.70 -7.86 -6.85
C HIS A 59 6.29 -8.50 -8.18
N ARG A 60 6.84 -9.67 -8.50
CA ARG A 60 6.65 -10.33 -9.80
C ARG A 60 5.20 -10.51 -10.25
N HIS A 61 4.25 -10.54 -9.34
CA HIS A 61 2.83 -10.76 -9.67
C HIS A 61 1.91 -9.57 -9.36
N GLY A 62 2.49 -8.40 -9.03
CA GLY A 62 1.68 -7.19 -8.80
C GLY A 62 2.22 -6.24 -7.75
N PHE A 63 1.29 -5.61 -7.04
CA PHE A 63 1.56 -4.49 -6.15
C PHE A 63 0.88 -4.69 -4.80
N ILE A 64 1.52 -4.20 -3.74
CA ILE A 64 0.92 -4.09 -2.40
C ILE A 64 1.09 -2.64 -1.95
N VAL A 65 -0.03 -1.92 -1.81
CA VAL A 65 -0.06 -0.56 -1.25
C VAL A 65 -0.26 -0.67 0.25
N ILE A 66 0.58 -0.01 1.00
CA ILE A 66 0.56 -0.02 2.46
C ILE A 66 0.30 1.40 2.96
N GLU A 67 -0.67 1.54 3.84
CA GLU A 67 -1.02 2.76 4.55
C GLU A 67 -0.67 2.60 6.02
N ASN A 68 0.11 3.51 6.56
CA ASN A 68 0.40 3.53 7.98
C ASN A 68 -0.65 4.37 8.70
N VAL A 69 -1.29 3.78 9.70
CA VAL A 69 -2.05 4.53 10.69
C VAL A 69 -1.12 4.76 11.86
N ALA A 70 -0.38 5.83 11.76
CA ALA A 70 0.51 6.27 12.80
C ALA A 70 -0.23 7.22 13.74
N MET A 71 0.29 7.39 14.92
CA MET A 71 -0.01 8.47 15.86
C MET A 71 -0.99 8.20 16.97
N MET A 72 -1.60 7.03 17.09
CA MET A 72 -2.70 6.89 18.02
C MET A 72 -2.58 5.63 18.84
N LEU A 73 -2.40 5.75 20.14
CA LEU A 73 -2.35 4.61 21.04
C LEU A 73 -3.69 3.87 21.12
N GLU A 74 -4.80 4.58 20.92
CA GLU A 74 -6.15 4.01 20.97
C GLU A 74 -6.99 4.43 19.79
N LEU A 75 -7.47 3.46 19.05
CA LEU A 75 -8.40 3.60 17.95
C LEU A 75 -9.68 2.83 18.25
N ALA A 76 -10.79 3.34 17.80
CA ALA A 76 -12.06 2.63 17.84
C ALA A 76 -12.77 2.74 16.51
N VAL A 77 -13.58 1.73 16.20
CA VAL A 77 -14.57 1.82 15.13
C VAL A 77 -15.94 1.67 15.78
N ASN A 78 -16.85 2.58 15.50
CA ASN A 78 -18.20 2.50 16.07
C ASN A 78 -19.09 1.57 15.20
N ALA A 79 -20.33 1.34 15.66
CA ALA A 79 -21.30 0.49 14.97
C ALA A 79 -21.69 1.00 13.56
N ARG A 80 -21.41 2.27 13.24
CA ARG A 80 -21.61 2.87 11.92
C ARG A 80 -20.40 2.71 10.99
N GLY A 81 -19.32 2.08 11.47
CA GLY A 81 -18.07 1.94 10.70
C GLY A 81 -17.21 3.21 10.69
N GLU A 82 -17.51 4.19 11.54
CA GLU A 82 -16.72 5.41 11.65
C GLU A 82 -15.49 5.15 12.51
N TRP A 83 -14.35 5.63 12.06
CA TRP A 83 -13.08 5.52 12.76
C TRP A 83 -12.93 6.70 13.74
N LEU A 84 -12.54 6.38 14.94
CA LEU A 84 -12.43 7.31 16.06
C LEU A 84 -11.03 7.17 16.67
N HIS A 85 -10.45 8.29 16.99
CA HIS A 85 -9.31 8.39 17.88
C HIS A 85 -9.80 8.79 19.26
N THR A 86 -9.44 8.04 20.29
CA THR A 86 -9.80 8.33 21.67
C THR A 86 -8.62 9.05 22.32
N TYR A 87 -8.68 10.37 22.36
CA TYR A 87 -7.71 11.22 23.04
C TYR A 87 -8.45 12.04 24.10
N CYS A 88 -8.03 11.94 25.36
CA CYS A 88 -8.57 12.75 26.47
C CYS A 88 -10.10 12.82 26.47
N ASP A 89 -10.79 11.80 26.90
CA ASP A 89 -12.23 11.75 27.18
C ASP A 89 -13.23 12.09 26.04
N ALA A 90 -12.77 12.55 24.89
CA ALA A 90 -13.63 12.85 23.74
C ALA A 90 -13.16 12.14 22.49
N PRO A 91 -13.99 11.24 21.88
CA PRO A 91 -13.63 10.57 20.63
C PRO A 91 -13.62 11.57 19.46
N LEU A 92 -12.48 11.67 18.78
CA LEU A 92 -12.31 12.46 17.56
C LEU A 92 -12.50 11.57 16.33
N ARG A 93 -13.36 11.97 15.40
CA ARG A 93 -13.51 11.24 14.12
C ARG A 93 -12.28 11.44 13.25
N ILE A 94 -11.79 10.35 12.70
CA ILE A 94 -10.71 10.35 11.74
C ILE A 94 -11.16 9.77 10.40
N PRO A 95 -10.54 10.16 9.29
CA PRO A 95 -10.80 9.55 7.99
C PRO A 95 -10.52 8.05 8.03
N SER A 96 -11.41 7.23 7.45
CA SER A 96 -11.23 5.78 7.41
C SER A 96 -9.94 5.38 6.68
N PRO A 97 -8.98 4.71 7.34
CA PRO A 97 -7.76 4.24 6.68
C PRO A 97 -8.06 3.23 5.57
N VAL A 98 -9.14 2.46 5.72
CA VAL A 98 -9.62 1.50 4.70
C VAL A 98 -9.95 2.24 3.40
N LEU A 99 -10.74 3.31 3.51
CA LEU A 99 -11.11 4.11 2.33
C LEU A 99 -9.92 4.87 1.75
N GLN A 100 -8.97 5.27 2.60
CA GLN A 100 -7.76 5.97 2.13
C GLN A 100 -6.88 5.04 1.29
N VAL A 101 -6.56 3.85 1.79
CA VAL A 101 -5.73 2.90 1.05
C VAL A 101 -6.42 2.41 -0.23
N GLU A 102 -7.74 2.24 -0.22
CA GLU A 102 -8.51 1.90 -1.42
C GLU A 102 -8.43 2.97 -2.51
N ARG A 103 -8.55 4.23 -2.12
CA ARG A 103 -8.40 5.35 -3.05
C ARG A 103 -6.98 5.44 -3.61
N LYS A 104 -5.96 5.23 -2.77
CA LYS A 104 -4.55 5.20 -3.17
C LYS A 104 -4.29 4.05 -4.15
N LEU A 105 -4.83 2.87 -3.88
CA LEU A 105 -4.72 1.70 -4.76
C LEU A 105 -5.34 1.96 -6.14
N LYS A 106 -6.57 2.48 -6.18
CA LYS A 106 -7.25 2.84 -7.43
C LYS A 106 -6.47 3.90 -8.21
N ARG A 107 -5.92 4.90 -7.53
CA ARG A 107 -5.10 5.94 -8.17
C ARG A 107 -3.80 5.38 -8.74
N LEU A 108 -3.12 4.49 -8.01
CA LEU A 108 -1.92 3.83 -8.53
C LEU A 108 -2.23 3.05 -9.81
N HIS A 109 -3.32 2.28 -9.82
CA HIS A 109 -3.74 1.54 -11.01
C HIS A 109 -4.01 2.49 -12.18
N SER A 110 -4.82 3.53 -11.97
CA SER A 110 -5.13 4.54 -12.99
C SER A 110 -3.91 5.33 -13.46
N PHE A 111 -2.90 5.47 -12.61
CA PHE A 111 -1.63 6.11 -12.93
C PHE A 111 -0.75 5.23 -13.84
N LEU A 112 -0.72 3.92 -13.59
CA LEU A 112 0.12 2.97 -14.32
C LEU A 112 -0.47 2.55 -15.67
N GLU A 113 -1.78 2.33 -15.76
CA GLU A 113 -2.44 1.74 -16.93
C GLU A 113 -2.19 2.49 -18.25
N PRO A 114 -2.19 3.84 -18.32
CA PRO A 114 -1.86 4.57 -19.56
C PRO A 114 -0.43 4.34 -20.06
N HIS A 115 0.46 3.88 -19.20
CA HIS A 115 1.87 3.62 -19.51
C HIS A 115 2.16 2.14 -19.82
N ALA A 116 1.12 1.30 -19.87
CA ALA A 116 1.27 -0.13 -20.11
C ALA A 116 1.98 -0.46 -21.42
N SER A 117 1.76 0.33 -22.48
CA SER A 117 2.41 0.13 -23.80
C SER A 117 3.94 0.26 -23.77
N VAL A 118 4.47 0.98 -22.79
CA VAL A 118 5.92 1.20 -22.61
C VAL A 118 6.45 0.28 -21.51
N LEU A 119 5.75 0.21 -20.38
CA LEU A 119 6.23 -0.48 -19.18
C LEU A 119 6.05 -2.01 -19.26
N ARG A 120 5.01 -2.46 -19.98
CA ARG A 120 4.60 -3.87 -20.07
C ARG A 120 4.65 -4.40 -21.50
N ARG A 121 5.70 -4.04 -22.20
CA ARG A 121 5.96 -4.55 -23.54
C ARG A 121 7.24 -5.41 -23.56
N GLU A 122 7.08 -6.67 -23.99
CA GLU A 122 8.16 -7.63 -24.10
C GLU A 122 8.01 -8.46 -25.38
N ASN A 123 9.09 -8.63 -26.12
CA ASN A 123 9.13 -9.40 -27.37
C ASN A 123 8.02 -9.02 -28.38
N GLY A 124 7.76 -7.73 -28.53
CA GLY A 124 6.71 -7.21 -29.42
C GLY A 124 5.29 -7.31 -28.85
N GLN A 125 5.09 -8.00 -27.75
CA GLN A 125 3.80 -8.21 -27.09
C GLN A 125 3.56 -7.19 -26.00
N GLN A 126 2.37 -6.59 -25.99
CA GLN A 126 1.93 -5.67 -24.95
C GLN A 126 1.01 -6.38 -23.96
N PHE A 127 1.24 -6.11 -22.67
CA PHE A 127 0.37 -6.51 -21.57
C PHE A 127 -0.19 -5.27 -20.87
N TYR A 128 -1.20 -5.49 -20.02
CA TYR A 128 -1.84 -4.46 -19.20
C TYR A 128 -1.57 -4.69 -17.72
N PHE A 129 -1.82 -3.68 -16.89
CA PHE A 129 -1.68 -3.82 -15.45
C PHE A 129 -2.87 -4.50 -14.79
N TYR A 130 -4.08 -4.39 -15.37
CA TYR A 130 -5.31 -4.93 -14.77
C TYR A 130 -5.29 -6.43 -14.43
N PRO A 131 -4.55 -7.32 -15.13
CA PRO A 131 -4.52 -8.73 -14.73
C PRO A 131 -3.62 -9.01 -13.53
N LEU A 132 -2.69 -8.10 -13.20
CA LEU A 132 -1.85 -8.22 -12.01
C LEU A 132 -2.67 -8.09 -10.74
N THR A 133 -2.13 -8.59 -9.64
CA THR A 133 -2.78 -8.39 -8.34
C THR A 133 -2.45 -7.03 -7.75
N PHE A 134 -3.44 -6.37 -7.19
CA PHE A 134 -3.29 -5.14 -6.43
C PHE A 134 -3.84 -5.37 -5.03
N HIS A 135 -2.95 -5.52 -4.07
CA HIS A 135 -3.30 -5.68 -2.67
C HIS A 135 -3.16 -4.38 -1.91
N LYS A 136 -3.90 -4.27 -0.83
CA LYS A 136 -3.82 -3.16 0.12
C LYS A 136 -3.55 -3.69 1.52
N LEU A 137 -2.82 -2.94 2.31
CA LEU A 137 -2.61 -3.22 3.73
C LEU A 137 -2.70 -1.91 4.53
N ILE A 138 -3.19 -2.04 5.75
CA ILE A 138 -3.21 -0.98 6.74
C ILE A 138 -2.37 -1.46 7.90
N VAL A 139 -1.38 -0.67 8.28
CA VAL A 139 -0.46 -1.01 9.35
C VAL A 139 -0.70 -0.14 10.56
N LEU A 140 -0.90 -0.79 11.70
CA LEU A 140 -0.91 -0.17 13.01
C LEU A 140 0.42 -0.42 13.71
N ALA A 141 0.90 0.54 14.50
CA ALA A 141 1.99 0.28 15.43
C ALA A 141 1.63 -0.85 16.41
N ASP A 142 2.63 -1.52 16.96
CA ASP A 142 2.41 -2.74 17.74
C ASP A 142 1.67 -2.48 19.06
N ASP A 143 1.84 -1.30 19.62
CA ASP A 143 1.23 -0.83 20.87
C ASP A 143 -0.18 -0.23 20.69
N VAL A 144 -0.60 0.06 19.46
CA VAL A 144 -1.94 0.62 19.19
C VAL A 144 -3.02 -0.37 19.58
N ARG A 145 -4.00 0.06 20.36
CA ARG A 145 -5.22 -0.68 20.67
C ARG A 145 -6.32 -0.31 19.68
N LEU A 146 -6.91 -1.30 19.05
CA LEU A 146 -8.05 -1.11 18.17
C LEU A 146 -9.28 -1.79 18.76
N GLN A 147 -10.31 -1.00 19.09
CA GLN A 147 -11.61 -1.48 19.53
C GLN A 147 -12.56 -1.53 18.34
N VAL A 148 -13.14 -2.69 18.08
CA VAL A 148 -14.10 -2.89 16.98
C VAL A 148 -15.39 -3.54 17.51
N PRO A 149 -16.56 -3.20 16.93
CA PRO A 149 -17.81 -3.88 17.26
C PRO A 149 -17.73 -5.37 17.00
N ARG A 150 -18.48 -6.15 17.79
CA ARG A 150 -18.56 -7.59 17.61
C ARG A 150 -19.00 -7.95 16.20
N GLY A 151 -18.25 -8.85 15.56
CA GLY A 151 -18.52 -9.31 14.18
C GLY A 151 -17.91 -8.44 13.07
N MET A 152 -17.34 -7.28 13.40
CA MET A 152 -16.60 -6.45 12.42
C MET A 152 -15.15 -6.91 12.35
N THR A 153 -14.63 -7.09 11.14
CA THR A 153 -13.25 -7.51 10.89
C THR A 153 -12.60 -6.67 9.79
N PHE A 154 -11.30 -6.51 9.89
CA PHE A 154 -10.49 -5.78 8.90
C PHE A 154 -9.35 -6.70 8.42
N PRO A 155 -9.58 -7.53 7.39
CA PRO A 155 -8.60 -8.55 6.96
C PRO A 155 -7.30 -7.97 6.42
N ASP A 156 -7.35 -6.70 5.96
CA ASP A 156 -6.21 -5.98 5.41
C ASP A 156 -5.46 -5.16 6.47
N LEU A 157 -5.89 -5.22 7.73
CA LEU A 157 -5.26 -4.50 8.83
C LEU A 157 -4.34 -5.45 9.61
N VAL A 158 -3.11 -5.02 9.85
CA VAL A 158 -2.09 -5.79 10.55
C VAL A 158 -1.29 -4.91 11.50
N LYS A 159 -0.67 -5.51 12.49
CA LYS A 159 0.35 -4.88 13.32
C LYS A 159 1.68 -4.82 12.56
N ALA A 160 2.53 -3.84 12.91
CA ALA A 160 3.81 -3.63 12.25
C ALA A 160 4.70 -4.89 12.26
N ASN A 161 4.74 -5.62 13.40
CA ASN A 161 5.50 -6.86 13.52
C ASN A 161 4.95 -8.01 12.67
N GLN A 162 3.68 -7.98 12.27
CA GLN A 162 3.02 -8.99 11.44
C GLN A 162 3.15 -8.67 9.93
N LEU A 163 3.51 -7.44 9.59
CA LEU A 163 3.55 -6.96 8.22
C LEU A 163 4.40 -7.83 7.28
N PRO A 164 5.63 -8.25 7.65
CA PRO A 164 6.46 -9.07 6.76
C PRO A 164 5.79 -10.38 6.37
N ARG A 165 5.22 -11.07 7.35
CA ARG A 165 4.50 -12.33 7.11
C ARG A 165 3.28 -12.13 6.21
N LYS A 166 2.53 -11.04 6.43
CA LYS A 166 1.35 -10.74 5.62
C LYS A 166 1.73 -10.43 4.18
N VAL A 167 2.80 -9.66 3.95
CA VAL A 167 3.33 -9.37 2.61
C VAL A 167 3.74 -10.65 1.89
N GLN A 168 4.47 -11.55 2.55
CA GLN A 168 4.86 -12.84 1.99
C GLN A 168 3.64 -13.70 1.64
N THR A 169 2.62 -13.70 2.49
CA THR A 169 1.35 -14.42 2.23
C THR A 169 0.66 -13.89 0.98
N LEU A 170 0.51 -12.57 0.85
CA LEU A 170 -0.14 -11.93 -0.31
C LEU A 170 0.66 -12.17 -1.61
N ALA A 171 1.98 -12.09 -1.56
CA ALA A 171 2.83 -12.40 -2.70
C ALA A 171 2.71 -13.88 -3.13
N ALA A 172 2.63 -14.80 -2.16
CA ALA A 172 2.42 -16.22 -2.44
C ALA A 172 1.02 -16.51 -3.00
N GLU A 173 -0.02 -15.82 -2.53
CA GLU A 173 -1.37 -15.88 -3.08
C GLU A 173 -1.41 -15.42 -4.53
N SER A 174 -0.76 -14.29 -4.83
CA SER A 174 -0.63 -13.76 -6.19
C SER A 174 0.06 -14.75 -7.12
N ARG A 175 1.17 -15.36 -6.66
CA ARG A 175 1.89 -16.40 -7.40
C ARG A 175 1.02 -17.64 -7.64
N ARG A 176 0.25 -18.08 -6.65
CA ARG A 176 -0.67 -19.23 -6.81
C ARG A 176 -1.76 -18.93 -7.85
N LYS A 177 -2.33 -17.74 -7.81
CA LYS A 177 -3.31 -17.28 -8.80
C LYS A 177 -2.72 -17.28 -10.21
N ALA A 178 -1.52 -16.76 -10.38
CA ALA A 178 -0.83 -16.76 -11.67
C ALA A 178 -0.58 -18.17 -12.20
N LYS A 179 -0.09 -19.09 -11.34
CA LYS A 179 0.16 -20.48 -11.69
C LYS A 179 -1.13 -21.27 -12.01
N ALA A 180 -2.24 -20.96 -11.38
CA ALA A 180 -3.51 -21.60 -11.65
C ALA A 180 -4.15 -21.14 -12.96
N THR A 181 -3.66 -20.05 -13.55
CA THR A 181 -4.14 -19.51 -14.83
C THR A 181 -3.34 -20.14 -15.97
N LEU A 182 -4.02 -20.67 -16.99
CA LEU A 182 -3.39 -21.35 -18.13
C LEU A 182 -3.36 -20.47 -19.38
N GLY A 183 -2.43 -20.81 -20.29
CA GLY A 183 -2.34 -20.22 -21.62
C GLY A 183 -1.86 -18.76 -21.63
N TYR A 184 -2.29 -18.03 -22.64
CA TYR A 184 -1.89 -16.64 -22.90
C TYR A 184 -2.16 -15.69 -21.72
N LYS A 185 -3.27 -15.90 -21.00
CA LYS A 185 -3.64 -15.08 -19.83
C LYS A 185 -2.62 -15.19 -18.70
N ALA A 186 -1.93 -16.31 -18.57
CA ALA A 186 -0.91 -16.52 -17.53
C ALA A 186 0.27 -15.54 -17.68
N LYS A 187 0.70 -15.26 -18.91
CA LYS A 187 1.80 -14.31 -19.18
C LYS A 187 1.51 -12.90 -18.70
N GLY A 188 0.25 -12.47 -18.77
CA GLY A 188 -0.17 -11.15 -18.27
C GLY A 188 -0.19 -11.02 -16.74
N LEU A 189 -0.12 -12.14 -16.00
CA LEU A 189 -0.18 -12.18 -14.55
C LEU A 189 1.21 -12.18 -13.88
N GLU A 190 2.27 -12.10 -14.67
CA GLU A 190 3.64 -12.08 -14.19
C GLU A 190 4.42 -10.96 -14.86
N LEU A 191 5.28 -10.31 -14.10
CA LEU A 191 6.22 -9.30 -14.56
C LEU A 191 7.57 -9.98 -14.81
N SER A 192 8.16 -9.75 -15.96
CA SER A 192 9.56 -10.12 -16.22
C SER A 192 10.50 -9.23 -15.41
N GLU A 193 11.76 -9.62 -15.30
CA GLU A 193 12.79 -8.81 -14.66
C GLU A 193 12.94 -7.43 -15.34
N THR A 194 12.87 -7.42 -16.67
CA THR A 194 12.90 -6.20 -17.48
C THR A 194 11.71 -5.29 -17.16
N GLU A 195 10.50 -5.84 -17.04
CA GLU A 195 9.31 -5.06 -16.66
C GLU A 195 9.42 -4.53 -15.22
N LEU A 196 9.90 -5.35 -14.28
CA LEU A 196 10.15 -4.89 -12.89
C LEU A 196 11.13 -3.71 -12.87
N TYR A 197 12.20 -3.79 -13.66
CA TYR A 197 13.17 -2.70 -13.77
C TYR A 197 12.53 -1.44 -14.37
N LYS A 198 11.85 -1.56 -15.53
CA LYS A 198 11.18 -0.44 -16.20
C LYS A 198 10.16 0.25 -15.28
N ILE A 199 9.31 -0.53 -14.61
CA ILE A 199 8.30 0.02 -13.69
C ILE A 199 8.97 0.71 -12.51
N SER A 200 10.04 0.12 -11.96
CA SER A 200 10.79 0.72 -10.85
C SER A 200 11.43 2.03 -11.24
N ALA A 201 12.09 2.08 -12.40
CA ALA A 201 12.71 3.30 -12.92
C ALA A 201 11.66 4.38 -13.21
N PHE A 202 10.53 3.99 -13.80
CA PHE A 202 9.41 4.88 -14.06
C PHE A 202 8.84 5.50 -12.79
N LEU A 203 8.53 4.68 -11.78
CA LEU A 203 8.00 5.17 -10.50
C LEU A 203 8.97 6.13 -9.79
N ARG A 204 10.28 5.82 -9.82
CA ARG A 204 11.30 6.72 -9.29
C ARG A 204 11.40 8.03 -10.06
N SER A 205 11.33 7.99 -11.40
CA SER A 205 11.38 9.19 -12.23
C SER A 205 10.14 10.09 -12.10
N LYS A 206 9.02 9.52 -11.61
CA LYS A 206 7.76 10.24 -11.36
C LYS A 206 7.57 10.64 -9.91
N HIS A 207 8.52 10.29 -9.05
CA HIS A 207 8.51 10.74 -7.67
C HIS A 207 8.86 12.23 -7.60
N GLU A 208 7.97 13.01 -7.01
CA GLU A 208 8.17 14.43 -6.76
C GLU A 208 8.27 14.64 -5.23
N PRO A 209 9.47 14.71 -4.65
CA PRO A 209 9.65 14.99 -3.22
C PRO A 209 9.04 16.36 -2.87
N GLN A 210 8.65 16.50 -1.59
CA GLN A 210 8.13 17.79 -1.06
C GLN A 210 9.26 18.77 -0.85
#